data_dcae396a9d0347b606df55f70d723fc2
#
_entry.id   dcae396a9d0347b606df55f70d723fc2
#
_cell.length_a   1.000
_cell.length_b   1.000
_cell.length_c   1.000
_cell.angle_alpha   90.00
_cell.angle_beta   90.00
_cell.angle_gamma   90.00
#
_symmetry.space_group_name_H-M   'P 1'
#
loop_
_entity.id
_entity.type
_entity.pdbx_description
1 polymer ?
#
loop_
_entity_poly.entity_id
_entity_poly.type
_entity_poly.pdbx_seq_one_letter_code
_entity_poly.pdbx_strand_id
1 'polypeptide(L)'
;AIPVSVLSAEEQAFMDGPVEDVCRMVNDWEVTHERADLSPEVWQYLKDHKFFAMIIKKKYGGLEFSAYAQSCVLQKLCGASAVLASTVGVPNSLGPGELLQHYGTDEQKDYYLPRLAVGKEIPCFALTSPEAGSDAGSIPDFGVVCKGEWEGEEVLGMRLTWNKRYITLAPIATVLGLAFKLRDPDHLLGEEEELGITCALIPTDIKGVEIGRRHFPLNVPFQNGPTQGKDVFVPLDFIIGGPAMAGQGWRMLVECLSVGRGITLPSNSTGGVKMLALASGAYSRIRRQFKLPIGKMEGIEEPLARLGGNAYIMGAAAKLTVTGIDLGEKPSVISAIVKYHLTDRAQKCIIDAMDIHGGKAICMGPNNYLARGYQGAPIAVTVEGANI
;
A
#
# COMPACT_ATOMS: atom_id res chain seq x y z
N ALA A 1 -7.09 28.48 12.52
CA ALA A 1 -6.01 28.22 11.57
C ALA A 1 -5.55 26.77 11.75
N ILE A 2 -5.38 26.02 10.65
CA ILE A 2 -4.84 24.65 10.71
C ILE A 2 -3.33 24.77 10.99
N PRO A 3 -2.79 24.07 12.01
CA PRO A 3 -1.35 24.09 12.28
C PRO A 3 -0.59 23.48 11.09
N VAL A 4 0.62 23.98 10.84
CA VAL A 4 1.48 23.43 9.80
C VAL A 4 2.21 22.20 10.37
N SER A 5 2.01 21.02 9.78
CA SER A 5 2.76 19.82 10.15
C SER A 5 4.25 20.00 9.84
N VAL A 6 5.07 19.56 10.78
CA VAL A 6 6.53 19.52 10.67
C VAL A 6 7.00 18.14 11.13
N LEU A 7 8.14 17.69 10.59
CA LEU A 7 8.76 16.46 11.04
C LEU A 7 9.39 16.65 12.42
N SER A 8 9.28 15.64 13.28
CA SER A 8 10.08 15.58 14.50
C SER A 8 11.56 15.37 14.15
N ALA A 9 12.45 15.58 15.13
CA ALA A 9 13.88 15.34 14.92
C ALA A 9 14.18 13.89 14.51
N GLU A 10 13.48 12.92 15.08
CA GLU A 10 13.59 11.50 14.72
C GLU A 10 13.10 11.23 13.30
N GLU A 11 11.95 11.75 12.92
CA GLU A 11 11.39 11.63 11.58
C GLU A 11 12.30 12.29 10.53
N GLN A 12 12.85 13.46 10.82
CA GLN A 12 13.80 14.12 9.94
C GLN A 12 15.10 13.32 9.79
N ALA A 13 15.64 12.78 10.89
CA ALA A 13 16.81 11.91 10.83
C ALA A 13 16.58 10.64 10.00
N PHE A 14 15.38 10.07 10.06
CA PHE A 14 15.00 8.94 9.22
C PHE A 14 14.95 9.32 7.73
N MET A 15 14.43 10.50 7.42
CA MET A 15 14.43 11.03 6.05
C MET A 15 15.83 11.27 5.50
N ASP A 16 16.71 11.86 6.32
CA ASP A 16 18.07 12.26 5.92
C ASP A 16 19.07 11.10 5.89
N GLY A 17 18.78 10.02 6.59
CA GLY A 17 19.59 8.80 6.62
C GLY A 17 18.94 7.64 5.88
N PRO A 18 18.14 6.78 6.56
CA PRO A 18 17.62 5.53 5.98
C PRO A 18 16.87 5.72 4.65
N VAL A 19 16.07 6.77 4.50
CA VAL A 19 15.31 7.02 3.26
C VAL A 19 16.23 7.41 2.11
N GLU A 20 17.20 8.29 2.36
CA GLU A 20 18.19 8.66 1.34
C GLU A 20 19.03 7.46 0.91
N ASP A 21 19.46 6.65 1.88
CA ASP A 21 20.32 5.50 1.61
C ASP A 21 19.60 4.45 0.79
N VAL A 22 18.37 4.08 1.13
CA VAL A 22 17.61 3.09 0.36
C VAL A 22 17.30 3.60 -1.05
N CYS A 23 17.02 4.90 -1.22
CA CYS A 23 16.83 5.48 -2.55
C CYS A 23 18.09 5.38 -3.44
N ARG A 24 19.29 5.47 -2.82
CA ARG A 24 20.55 5.28 -3.55
C ARG A 24 20.87 3.82 -3.85
N MET A 25 20.42 2.88 -3.01
CA MET A 25 20.59 1.45 -3.21
C MET A 25 19.75 0.90 -4.36
N VAL A 26 18.60 1.50 -4.64
CA VAL A 26 17.65 0.98 -5.64
C VAL A 26 18.05 1.40 -7.06
N ASN A 27 18.31 0.42 -7.89
CA ASN A 27 18.40 0.59 -9.34
C ASN A 27 17.07 0.16 -9.97
N ASP A 28 16.24 1.12 -10.35
CA ASP A 28 14.89 0.84 -10.85
C ASP A 28 14.88 0.06 -12.17
N TRP A 29 15.92 0.17 -13.02
CA TRP A 29 16.05 -0.65 -14.21
C TRP A 29 16.32 -2.12 -13.86
N GLU A 30 17.22 -2.38 -12.94
CA GLU A 30 17.49 -3.73 -12.45
C GLU A 30 16.25 -4.36 -11.83
N VAL A 31 15.54 -3.60 -10.97
CA VAL A 31 14.28 -4.03 -10.34
C VAL A 31 13.25 -4.42 -11.39
N THR A 32 13.07 -3.64 -12.43
CA THR A 32 11.96 -3.79 -13.40
C THR A 32 12.28 -4.72 -14.56
N HIS A 33 13.49 -4.79 -15.02
CA HIS A 33 13.87 -5.50 -16.26
C HIS A 33 14.79 -6.70 -16.08
N GLU A 34 15.50 -6.76 -14.97
CA GLU A 34 16.47 -7.84 -14.75
C GLU A 34 16.01 -8.81 -13.67
N ARG A 35 15.55 -8.27 -12.54
CA ARG A 35 15.21 -9.03 -11.34
C ARG A 35 13.71 -9.30 -11.20
N ALA A 36 12.89 -8.38 -11.64
CA ALA A 36 11.46 -8.32 -11.38
C ALA A 36 11.12 -8.33 -9.87
N ASP A 37 12.00 -7.78 -9.06
CA ASP A 37 11.88 -7.61 -7.61
C ASP A 37 12.93 -6.61 -7.10
N LEU A 38 12.78 -6.16 -5.84
CA LEU A 38 13.85 -5.49 -5.11
C LEU A 38 15.01 -6.47 -4.86
N SER A 39 16.23 -5.95 -4.77
CA SER A 39 17.38 -6.82 -4.45
C SER A 39 17.29 -7.34 -3.00
N PRO A 40 17.90 -8.50 -2.69
CA PRO A 40 17.94 -9.03 -1.33
C PRO A 40 18.50 -8.02 -0.31
N GLU A 41 19.50 -7.23 -0.72
CA GLU A 41 20.11 -6.20 0.11
C GLU A 41 19.13 -5.08 0.43
N VAL A 42 18.31 -4.66 -0.54
CA VAL A 42 17.25 -3.67 -0.31
C VAL A 42 16.17 -4.24 0.60
N TRP A 43 15.73 -5.48 0.38
CA TRP A 43 14.78 -6.14 1.29
C TRP A 43 15.29 -6.18 2.73
N GLN A 44 16.56 -6.57 2.92
CA GLN A 44 17.16 -6.62 4.26
C GLN A 44 17.28 -5.23 4.87
N TYR A 45 17.67 -4.23 4.09
CA TYR A 45 17.77 -2.84 4.54
C TYR A 45 16.42 -2.30 5.04
N LEU A 46 15.35 -2.58 4.28
CA LEU A 46 13.98 -2.19 4.67
C LEU A 46 13.56 -2.80 6.01
N LYS A 47 13.92 -4.06 6.26
CA LYS A 47 13.65 -4.75 7.54
C LYS A 47 14.48 -4.17 8.67
N ASP A 48 15.77 -4.02 8.49
CA ASP A 48 16.72 -3.54 9.52
C ASP A 48 16.38 -2.12 9.98
N HIS A 49 15.92 -1.27 9.06
CA HIS A 49 15.52 0.11 9.35
C HIS A 49 14.02 0.27 9.60
N LYS A 50 13.25 -0.82 9.74
CA LYS A 50 11.84 -0.83 10.14
C LYS A 50 10.90 -0.05 9.20
N PHE A 51 11.18 -0.05 7.91
CA PHE A 51 10.31 0.61 6.93
C PHE A 51 8.87 0.04 6.89
N PHE A 52 8.69 -1.21 7.32
CA PHE A 52 7.37 -1.86 7.40
C PHE A 52 6.62 -1.53 8.70
N ALA A 53 7.22 -0.74 9.58
CA ALA A 53 6.73 -0.46 10.91
C ALA A 53 6.55 1.03 11.21
N MET A 54 6.34 1.87 10.19
CA MET A 54 6.14 3.30 10.40
C MET A 54 4.90 3.59 11.26
N ILE A 55 3.82 2.83 11.09
CA ILE A 55 2.59 2.97 11.88
C ILE A 55 2.60 2.22 13.22
N ILE A 56 3.49 1.26 13.39
CA ILE A 56 3.52 0.41 14.60
C ILE A 56 4.08 1.23 15.78
N LYS A 57 3.38 1.14 16.92
CA LYS A 57 3.78 1.85 18.13
C LYS A 57 5.15 1.42 18.66
N LYS A 58 5.86 2.36 19.26
CA LYS A 58 7.21 2.12 19.83
C LYS A 58 7.24 1.00 20.87
N LYS A 59 6.16 0.85 21.66
CA LYS A 59 6.04 -0.24 22.65
C LYS A 59 6.11 -1.64 22.02
N TYR A 60 5.81 -1.76 20.73
CA TYR A 60 5.92 -3.00 19.95
C TYR A 60 7.15 -3.03 19.03
N GLY A 61 8.07 -2.07 19.21
CA GLY A 61 9.29 -1.97 18.42
C GLY A 61 9.18 -1.25 17.10
N GLY A 62 8.04 -0.60 16.81
CA GLY A 62 7.81 0.21 15.61
C GLY A 62 8.37 1.63 15.71
N LEU A 63 8.15 2.43 14.67
CA LEU A 63 8.62 3.81 14.57
C LEU A 63 7.61 4.83 15.12
N GLU A 64 6.32 4.49 15.10
CA GLU A 64 5.22 5.38 15.55
C GLU A 64 5.29 6.78 14.91
N PHE A 65 5.50 6.80 13.60
CA PHE A 65 5.62 8.03 12.83
C PHE A 65 4.27 8.70 12.60
N SER A 66 4.28 10.03 12.53
CA SER A 66 3.12 10.81 12.11
C SER A 66 2.68 10.45 10.68
N ALA A 67 1.42 10.71 10.35
CA ALA A 67 0.93 10.56 8.98
C ALA A 67 1.69 11.48 8.02
N TYR A 68 2.10 12.65 8.48
CA TYR A 68 2.94 13.54 7.70
C TYR A 68 4.32 12.95 7.38
N ALA A 69 4.97 12.32 8.36
CA ALA A 69 6.25 11.64 8.13
C ALA A 69 6.10 10.46 7.15
N GLN A 70 5.07 9.63 7.31
CA GLN A 70 4.75 8.55 6.38
C GLN A 70 4.58 9.09 4.95
N SER A 71 3.86 10.19 4.79
CA SER A 71 3.68 10.85 3.49
C SER A 71 5.01 11.33 2.91
N CYS A 72 5.88 11.94 3.70
CA CYS A 72 7.19 12.40 3.25
C CYS A 72 8.08 11.24 2.79
N VAL A 73 8.12 10.15 3.57
CA VAL A 73 8.85 8.92 3.21
C VAL A 73 8.35 8.38 1.87
N LEU A 74 7.05 8.14 1.73
CA LEU A 74 6.47 7.57 0.51
C LEU A 74 6.68 8.46 -0.72
N GLN A 75 6.59 9.78 -0.59
CA GLN A 75 6.88 10.71 -1.67
C GLN A 75 8.33 10.56 -2.17
N LYS A 76 9.27 10.45 -1.24
CA LYS A 76 10.70 10.29 -1.58
C LYS A 76 10.96 8.94 -2.24
N LEU A 77 10.45 7.85 -1.66
CA LEU A 77 10.60 6.50 -2.21
C LEU A 77 10.03 6.38 -3.62
N CYS A 78 8.85 6.97 -3.87
CA CYS A 78 8.20 6.93 -5.19
C CYS A 78 9.01 7.68 -6.25
N GLY A 79 9.70 8.74 -5.87
CA GLY A 79 10.63 9.46 -6.75
C GLY A 79 11.81 8.59 -7.21
N ALA A 80 12.20 7.59 -6.43
CA ALA A 80 13.27 6.66 -6.77
C ALA A 80 12.73 5.41 -7.51
N SER A 81 11.68 4.79 -6.99
CA SER A 81 11.07 3.60 -7.57
C SER A 81 9.62 3.41 -7.07
N ALA A 82 8.69 3.22 -8.00
CA ALA A 82 7.30 2.90 -7.68
C ALA A 82 7.17 1.54 -6.97
N VAL A 83 8.05 0.58 -7.29
CA VAL A 83 8.10 -0.74 -6.64
C VAL A 83 8.50 -0.60 -5.18
N LEU A 84 9.52 0.20 -4.90
CA LEU A 84 9.97 0.48 -3.53
C LEU A 84 8.86 1.14 -2.71
N ALA A 85 8.22 2.18 -3.25
CA ALA A 85 7.15 2.90 -2.58
C ALA A 85 5.92 2.01 -2.30
N SER A 86 5.52 1.17 -3.26
CA SER A 86 4.41 0.23 -3.07
C SER A 86 4.72 -0.84 -2.02
N THR A 87 5.95 -1.36 -2.02
CA THR A 87 6.40 -2.36 -1.06
C THR A 87 6.37 -1.85 0.38
N VAL A 88 6.81 -0.61 0.60
CA VAL A 88 6.77 0.03 1.92
C VAL A 88 5.37 0.53 2.28
N GLY A 89 4.63 1.06 1.31
CA GLY A 89 3.33 1.66 1.54
C GLY A 89 2.27 0.69 2.06
N VAL A 90 2.21 -0.53 1.52
CA VAL A 90 1.15 -1.49 1.84
C VAL A 90 1.18 -1.97 3.29
N PRO A 91 2.29 -2.42 3.88
CA PRO A 91 2.33 -2.79 5.30
C PRO A 91 1.90 -1.67 6.24
N ASN A 92 2.12 -0.43 5.84
CA ASN A 92 1.80 0.76 6.62
C ASN A 92 0.40 1.35 6.35
N SER A 93 -0.40 0.75 5.47
CA SER A 93 -1.74 1.26 5.14
C SER A 93 -2.80 0.19 5.00
N LEU A 94 -2.55 -0.83 4.19
CA LEU A 94 -3.49 -1.91 3.86
C LEU A 94 -3.12 -3.24 4.50
N GLY A 95 -2.07 -3.28 5.30
CA GLY A 95 -1.67 -4.47 6.05
C GLY A 95 -2.53 -4.64 7.31
N PRO A 96 -2.57 -5.84 7.89
CA PRO A 96 -3.31 -6.10 9.12
C PRO A 96 -2.77 -5.37 10.35
N GLY A 97 -1.59 -4.74 10.26
CA GLY A 97 -0.97 -4.02 11.38
C GLY A 97 -1.84 -2.90 11.94
N GLU A 98 -2.51 -2.13 11.09
CA GLU A 98 -3.42 -1.07 11.50
C GLU A 98 -4.67 -1.65 12.20
N LEU A 99 -5.27 -2.70 11.60
CA LEU A 99 -6.41 -3.38 12.20
C LEU A 99 -6.06 -3.98 13.57
N LEU A 100 -4.87 -4.60 13.68
CA LEU A 100 -4.38 -5.16 14.94
C LEU A 100 -4.24 -4.11 16.02
N GLN A 101 -3.65 -2.95 15.73
CA GLN A 101 -3.46 -1.90 16.72
C GLN A 101 -4.77 -1.36 17.27
N HIS A 102 -5.82 -1.27 16.42
CA HIS A 102 -7.12 -0.76 16.81
C HIS A 102 -8.04 -1.83 17.42
N TYR A 103 -8.03 -3.04 16.92
CA TYR A 103 -9.03 -4.07 17.22
C TYR A 103 -8.46 -5.38 17.75
N GLY A 104 -7.17 -5.65 17.59
CA GLY A 104 -6.55 -6.89 18.04
C GLY A 104 -6.67 -7.10 19.55
N THR A 105 -6.69 -8.35 19.98
CA THR A 105 -6.51 -8.67 21.40
C THR A 105 -5.09 -8.34 21.84
N ASP A 106 -4.83 -8.28 23.14
CA ASP A 106 -3.48 -7.99 23.63
C ASP A 106 -2.50 -9.11 23.23
N GLU A 107 -2.95 -10.37 23.23
CA GLU A 107 -2.17 -11.53 22.79
C GLU A 107 -1.81 -11.42 21.30
N GLN A 108 -2.78 -11.04 20.45
CA GLN A 108 -2.54 -10.84 19.02
C GLN A 108 -1.56 -9.69 18.77
N LYS A 109 -1.71 -8.57 19.48
CA LYS A 109 -0.80 -7.41 19.37
C LYS A 109 0.61 -7.77 19.80
N ASP A 110 0.76 -8.41 20.96
CA ASP A 110 2.06 -8.78 21.53
C ASP A 110 2.79 -9.82 20.66
N TYR A 111 2.04 -10.69 19.97
CA TYR A 111 2.62 -11.69 19.08
C TYR A 111 3.00 -11.10 17.71
N TYR A 112 2.06 -10.43 17.04
CA TYR A 112 2.24 -10.03 15.64
C TYR A 112 2.97 -8.70 15.46
N LEU A 113 2.65 -7.67 16.24
CA LEU A 113 3.20 -6.33 16.01
C LEU A 113 4.72 -6.27 16.12
N PRO A 114 5.39 -6.90 17.10
CA PRO A 114 6.86 -6.92 17.13
C PRO A 114 7.47 -7.67 15.94
N ARG A 115 6.80 -8.73 15.45
CA ARG A 115 7.27 -9.52 14.31
C ARG A 115 7.12 -8.76 13.00
N LEU A 116 6.01 -8.05 12.82
CA LEU A 116 5.80 -7.14 11.70
C LEU A 116 6.83 -6.00 11.70
N ALA A 117 7.13 -5.45 12.88
CA ALA A 117 8.06 -4.34 13.03
C ALA A 117 9.48 -4.65 12.53
N VAL A 118 9.94 -5.88 12.70
CA VAL A 118 11.30 -6.32 12.26
C VAL A 118 11.26 -7.08 10.93
N GLY A 119 10.10 -7.15 10.27
CA GLY A 119 9.93 -7.86 9.01
C GLY A 119 10.12 -9.38 9.11
N LYS A 120 9.97 -9.96 10.30
CA LYS A 120 9.89 -11.41 10.49
C LYS A 120 8.59 -11.96 9.92
N GLU A 121 7.50 -11.23 10.11
CA GLU A 121 6.23 -11.45 9.42
C GLU A 121 6.09 -10.40 8.30
N ILE A 122 5.71 -10.86 7.12
CA ILE A 122 5.34 -10.02 5.98
C ILE A 122 3.83 -10.14 5.79
N PRO A 123 3.07 -9.04 5.98
CA PRO A 123 1.63 -9.08 5.90
C PRO A 123 1.14 -8.83 4.48
N CYS A 124 -0.04 -9.36 4.16
CA CYS A 124 -0.87 -8.83 3.09
C CYS A 124 -2.33 -8.75 3.56
N PHE A 125 -3.17 -8.02 2.82
CA PHE A 125 -4.60 -7.99 3.09
C PHE A 125 -5.40 -8.53 1.91
N ALA A 126 -6.01 -9.71 2.10
CA ALA A 126 -6.75 -10.46 1.09
C ALA A 126 -8.24 -10.08 1.13
N LEU A 127 -8.62 -9.04 0.38
CA LEU A 127 -9.98 -8.51 0.29
C LEU A 127 -10.62 -8.83 -1.07
N THR A 128 -9.99 -8.43 -2.17
CA THR A 128 -10.55 -8.49 -3.53
C THR A 128 -10.69 -9.92 -4.03
N SER A 129 -11.89 -10.26 -4.51
CA SER A 129 -12.21 -11.55 -5.14
C SER A 129 -12.50 -11.37 -6.63
N PRO A 130 -12.51 -12.42 -7.47
CA PRO A 130 -12.87 -12.32 -8.88
C PRO A 130 -14.23 -11.65 -9.12
N GLU A 131 -15.20 -11.89 -8.26
CA GLU A 131 -16.57 -11.39 -8.37
C GLU A 131 -16.78 -10.05 -7.65
N ALA A 132 -15.87 -9.65 -6.77
CA ALA A 132 -16.04 -8.49 -5.90
C ALA A 132 -14.77 -7.61 -5.87
N GLY A 133 -14.71 -6.63 -6.76
CA GLY A 133 -13.68 -5.58 -6.79
C GLY A 133 -14.17 -4.29 -6.13
N SER A 134 -14.80 -3.40 -6.91
CA SER A 134 -15.36 -2.14 -6.37
C SER A 134 -16.49 -2.37 -5.37
N ASP A 135 -17.29 -3.42 -5.56
CA ASP A 135 -18.29 -3.87 -4.60
C ASP A 135 -17.68 -4.84 -3.57
N ALA A 136 -16.77 -4.31 -2.76
CA ALA A 136 -16.04 -5.10 -1.77
C ALA A 136 -16.93 -5.72 -0.69
N GLY A 137 -18.12 -5.19 -0.46
CA GLY A 137 -19.12 -5.77 0.45
C GLY A 137 -19.75 -7.08 -0.04
N SER A 138 -19.65 -7.36 -1.36
CA SER A 138 -20.26 -8.53 -2.01
C SER A 138 -19.29 -9.70 -2.18
N ILE A 139 -18.18 -9.74 -1.46
CA ILE A 139 -17.23 -10.87 -1.50
C ILE A 139 -17.95 -12.21 -1.31
N PRO A 140 -17.67 -13.22 -2.16
CA PRO A 140 -18.28 -14.54 -2.04
C PRO A 140 -17.58 -15.46 -1.06
N ASP A 141 -16.38 -15.09 -0.63
CA ASP A 141 -15.56 -15.86 0.29
C ASP A 141 -16.29 -16.03 1.63
N PHE A 142 -16.21 -17.20 2.24
CA PHE A 142 -16.97 -17.49 3.44
C PHE A 142 -16.20 -18.36 4.44
N GLY A 143 -16.67 -18.33 5.67
CA GLY A 143 -16.29 -19.21 6.75
C GLY A 143 -17.52 -19.77 7.43
N VAL A 144 -17.43 -21.01 7.92
CA VAL A 144 -18.47 -21.67 8.69
C VAL A 144 -17.94 -22.02 10.07
N VAL A 145 -18.59 -21.53 11.11
CA VAL A 145 -18.24 -21.86 12.50
C VAL A 145 -18.49 -23.35 12.74
N CYS A 146 -17.54 -24.03 13.33
CA CYS A 146 -17.64 -25.45 13.63
C CYS A 146 -16.62 -25.85 14.70
N LYS A 147 -16.78 -27.04 15.24
CA LYS A 147 -15.73 -27.70 16.02
C LYS A 147 -14.75 -28.43 15.10
N GLY A 148 -13.49 -28.47 15.49
CA GLY A 148 -12.45 -29.17 14.75
C GLY A 148 -11.21 -29.38 15.59
N GLU A 149 -10.28 -30.15 15.06
CA GLU A 149 -9.01 -30.45 15.72
C GLU A 149 -7.95 -29.39 15.37
N TRP A 150 -7.30 -28.83 16.39
CA TRP A 150 -6.19 -27.94 16.27
C TRP A 150 -5.11 -28.30 17.29
N GLU A 151 -3.89 -28.58 16.82
CA GLU A 151 -2.76 -28.99 17.68
C GLU A 151 -3.07 -30.18 18.62
N GLY A 152 -3.95 -31.09 18.16
CA GLY A 152 -4.33 -32.30 18.90
C GLY A 152 -5.47 -32.12 19.90
N GLU A 153 -6.08 -30.93 19.95
CA GLU A 153 -7.24 -30.63 20.80
C GLU A 153 -8.47 -30.26 19.97
N GLU A 154 -9.66 -30.66 20.44
CA GLU A 154 -10.92 -30.18 19.85
C GLU A 154 -11.15 -28.74 20.30
N VAL A 155 -11.25 -27.83 19.34
CA VAL A 155 -11.49 -26.41 19.57
C VAL A 155 -12.67 -25.91 18.73
N LEU A 156 -13.28 -24.82 19.20
CA LEU A 156 -14.21 -24.06 18.36
C LEU A 156 -13.42 -23.23 17.36
N GLY A 157 -13.75 -23.39 16.10
CA GLY A 157 -13.05 -22.76 15.00
C GLY A 157 -13.98 -22.42 13.84
N MET A 158 -13.38 -22.26 12.68
CA MET A 158 -14.10 -21.98 11.45
C MET A 158 -13.40 -22.64 10.26
N ARG A 159 -14.19 -23.12 9.30
CA ARG A 159 -13.71 -23.63 8.02
C ARG A 159 -13.85 -22.56 6.97
N LEU A 160 -12.72 -22.12 6.41
CA LEU A 160 -12.61 -21.01 5.49
C LEU A 160 -12.47 -21.49 4.05
N THR A 161 -13.21 -20.85 3.14
CA THR A 161 -13.04 -21.01 1.70
C THR A 161 -12.95 -19.64 1.04
N TRP A 162 -11.86 -19.40 0.30
CA TRP A 162 -11.63 -18.12 -0.35
C TRP A 162 -10.91 -18.26 -1.68
N ASN A 163 -11.14 -17.28 -2.56
CA ASN A 163 -10.42 -17.11 -3.81
C ASN A 163 -10.14 -15.60 -4.01
N LYS A 164 -8.94 -15.17 -3.65
CA LYS A 164 -8.53 -13.76 -3.70
C LYS A 164 -7.55 -13.52 -4.81
N ARG A 165 -7.59 -12.31 -5.41
CA ARG A 165 -6.67 -11.91 -6.48
C ARG A 165 -6.20 -10.47 -6.31
N TYR A 166 -5.13 -10.11 -6.99
CA TYR A 166 -4.52 -8.78 -6.98
C TYR A 166 -4.00 -8.35 -5.61
N ILE A 167 -3.62 -9.30 -4.79
CA ILE A 167 -3.21 -9.02 -3.41
C ILE A 167 -1.73 -8.66 -3.37
N THR A 168 -1.45 -7.41 -3.03
CA THR A 168 -0.08 -6.93 -2.87
C THR A 168 0.59 -7.62 -1.69
N LEU A 169 1.82 -8.05 -1.88
CA LEU A 169 2.66 -8.86 -1.01
C LEU A 169 2.23 -10.32 -0.83
N ALA A 170 1.09 -10.78 -1.36
CA ALA A 170 0.67 -12.18 -1.22
C ALA A 170 1.76 -13.19 -1.63
N PRO A 171 2.55 -13.00 -2.72
CA PRO A 171 3.57 -13.96 -3.11
C PRO A 171 4.64 -14.24 -2.06
N ILE A 172 4.87 -13.33 -1.14
CA ILE A 172 5.90 -13.42 -0.08
C ILE A 172 5.33 -13.29 1.33
N ALA A 173 4.01 -13.18 1.45
CA ALA A 173 3.35 -13.01 2.74
C ALA A 173 3.53 -14.25 3.63
N THR A 174 3.76 -14.01 4.91
CA THR A 174 3.78 -15.03 5.97
C THR A 174 2.46 -15.06 6.73
N VAL A 175 1.69 -13.96 6.66
CA VAL A 175 0.36 -13.84 7.27
C VAL A 175 -0.59 -13.07 6.36
N LEU A 176 -1.79 -13.62 6.20
CA LEU A 176 -2.89 -12.97 5.49
C LEU A 176 -3.79 -12.26 6.50
N GLY A 177 -4.12 -11.02 6.28
CA GLY A 177 -5.36 -10.45 6.78
C GLY A 177 -6.45 -10.84 5.78
N LEU A 178 -7.30 -11.78 6.14
CA LEU A 178 -8.34 -12.30 5.26
C LEU A 178 -9.72 -11.77 5.62
N ALA A 179 -10.44 -11.25 4.63
CA ALA A 179 -11.85 -10.85 4.76
C ALA A 179 -12.77 -11.89 4.11
N PHE A 180 -13.80 -12.31 4.83
CA PHE A 180 -14.78 -13.32 4.41
C PHE A 180 -16.12 -13.11 5.14
N LYS A 181 -17.21 -13.71 4.64
CA LYS A 181 -18.50 -13.74 5.32
C LYS A 181 -18.55 -14.95 6.25
N LEU A 182 -18.74 -14.69 7.55
CA LEU A 182 -18.83 -15.76 8.56
C LEU A 182 -20.28 -16.17 8.78
N ARG A 183 -20.50 -17.48 8.88
CA ARG A 183 -21.79 -18.13 9.15
C ARG A 183 -21.69 -19.04 10.35
N ASP A 184 -22.76 -19.11 11.12
CA ASP A 184 -22.89 -20.00 12.30
C ASP A 184 -24.22 -20.81 12.24
N PRO A 185 -24.34 -21.75 11.28
CA PRO A 185 -25.57 -22.52 11.09
C PRO A 185 -25.93 -23.41 12.28
N ASP A 186 -24.96 -23.77 13.10
CA ASP A 186 -25.16 -24.60 14.29
C ASP A 186 -25.34 -23.79 15.57
N HIS A 187 -25.42 -22.45 15.47
CA HIS A 187 -25.64 -21.53 16.59
C HIS A 187 -24.65 -21.69 17.76
N LEU A 188 -23.38 -21.92 17.42
CA LEU A 188 -22.30 -22.13 18.39
C LEU A 188 -21.81 -20.83 19.05
N LEU A 189 -22.07 -19.69 18.40
CA LEU A 189 -21.70 -18.36 18.91
C LEU A 189 -22.89 -17.52 19.37
N GLY A 190 -24.11 -17.87 18.97
CA GLY A 190 -25.31 -17.09 19.32
C GLY A 190 -26.49 -17.47 18.45
N GLU A 191 -27.48 -16.58 18.37
CA GLU A 191 -28.73 -16.85 17.66
C GLU A 191 -28.69 -16.49 16.17
N GLU A 192 -27.73 -15.68 15.76
CA GLU A 192 -27.58 -15.22 14.38
C GLU A 192 -26.82 -16.25 13.54
N GLU A 193 -27.39 -16.68 12.42
CA GLU A 193 -26.72 -17.58 11.47
C GLU A 193 -25.76 -16.84 10.55
N GLU A 194 -26.15 -15.68 10.03
CA GLU A 194 -25.34 -14.85 9.12
C GLU A 194 -24.64 -13.75 9.92
N LEU A 195 -23.40 -13.98 10.34
CA LEU A 195 -22.67 -13.03 11.18
C LEU A 195 -22.11 -11.84 10.38
N GLY A 196 -21.86 -12.02 9.08
CA GLY A 196 -21.36 -10.97 8.20
C GLY A 196 -19.86 -10.98 7.97
N ILE A 197 -19.36 -9.90 7.35
CA ILE A 197 -17.94 -9.79 7.01
C ILE A 197 -17.09 -9.77 8.29
N THR A 198 -16.12 -10.67 8.30
CA THR A 198 -15.19 -10.92 9.41
C THR A 198 -13.77 -10.86 8.88
N CYS A 199 -12.83 -10.36 9.68
CA CYS A 199 -11.41 -10.31 9.35
C CYS A 199 -10.63 -11.22 10.28
N ALA A 200 -9.74 -12.05 9.72
CA ALA A 200 -8.89 -12.96 10.49
C ALA A 200 -7.44 -12.91 10.01
N LEU A 201 -6.53 -13.31 10.89
CA LEU A 201 -5.09 -13.46 10.60
C LEU A 201 -4.81 -14.92 10.30
N ILE A 202 -4.44 -15.21 9.06
CA ILE A 202 -4.19 -16.57 8.58
C ILE A 202 -2.71 -16.72 8.23
N PRO A 203 -1.91 -17.45 9.03
CA PRO A 203 -0.56 -17.83 8.64
C PRO A 203 -0.56 -18.59 7.32
N THR A 204 0.40 -18.27 6.44
CA THR A 204 0.43 -18.85 5.08
C THR A 204 0.96 -20.26 5.02
N ASP A 205 1.57 -20.77 6.10
CA ASP A 205 2.08 -22.14 6.24
C ASP A 205 1.02 -23.15 6.69
N ILE A 206 -0.20 -22.69 6.99
CA ILE A 206 -1.32 -23.59 7.31
C ILE A 206 -1.67 -24.46 6.10
N LYS A 207 -1.85 -25.74 6.34
CA LYS A 207 -2.23 -26.70 5.29
C LYS A 207 -3.52 -26.27 4.59
N GLY A 208 -3.47 -26.20 3.26
CA GLY A 208 -4.60 -25.80 2.43
C GLY A 208 -4.61 -24.31 2.06
N VAL A 209 -3.70 -23.51 2.59
CA VAL A 209 -3.43 -22.14 2.10
C VAL A 209 -2.54 -22.24 0.88
N GLU A 210 -2.98 -21.64 -0.23
CA GLU A 210 -2.26 -21.64 -1.49
C GLU A 210 -1.98 -20.22 -1.96
N ILE A 211 -0.76 -20.00 -2.42
CA ILE A 211 -0.33 -18.79 -3.12
C ILE A 211 -0.13 -19.16 -4.58
N GLY A 212 -0.87 -18.51 -5.47
CA GLY A 212 -0.83 -18.82 -6.89
C GLY A 212 0.24 -18.04 -7.65
N ARG A 213 0.12 -18.08 -8.99
CA ARG A 213 1.06 -17.40 -9.88
C ARG A 213 1.04 -15.89 -9.68
N ARG A 214 2.21 -15.30 -9.49
CA ARG A 214 2.42 -13.87 -9.32
C ARG A 214 1.82 -13.05 -10.48
N HIS A 215 1.19 -11.94 -10.16
CA HIS A 215 0.71 -10.95 -11.13
C HIS A 215 1.78 -9.90 -11.41
N PHE A 216 1.74 -9.34 -12.63
CA PHE A 216 2.57 -8.21 -13.05
C PHE A 216 1.68 -7.08 -13.56
N PRO A 217 1.11 -6.24 -12.68
CA PRO A 217 0.23 -5.15 -13.09
C PRO A 217 0.97 -4.17 -14.01
N LEU A 218 0.59 -4.14 -15.29
CA LEU A 218 1.24 -3.32 -16.33
C LEU A 218 2.78 -3.46 -16.31
N ASN A 219 3.29 -4.66 -16.09
CA ASN A 219 4.72 -4.98 -15.97
C ASN A 219 5.45 -4.28 -14.80
N VAL A 220 4.74 -3.68 -13.87
CA VAL A 220 5.35 -3.16 -12.62
C VAL A 220 5.55 -4.32 -11.66
N PRO A 221 6.79 -4.63 -11.26
CA PRO A 221 7.11 -5.88 -10.58
C PRO A 221 7.07 -5.79 -9.05
N PHE A 222 6.14 -5.01 -8.47
CA PHE A 222 5.90 -5.15 -7.04
C PHE A 222 5.24 -6.50 -6.75
N GLN A 223 5.51 -7.07 -5.59
CA GLN A 223 4.95 -8.37 -5.22
C GLN A 223 3.42 -8.29 -5.17
N ASN A 224 2.76 -9.02 -6.06
CA ASN A 224 1.30 -9.05 -6.18
C ASN A 224 0.87 -10.41 -6.69
N GLY A 225 -0.21 -10.97 -6.17
CA GLY A 225 -0.66 -12.29 -6.60
C GLY A 225 -1.98 -12.72 -5.96
N PRO A 226 -2.47 -13.91 -6.34
CA PRO A 226 -3.66 -14.50 -5.74
C PRO A 226 -3.31 -15.28 -4.47
N THR A 227 -4.34 -15.55 -3.66
CA THR A 227 -4.31 -16.53 -2.59
C THR A 227 -5.64 -17.27 -2.54
N GLN A 228 -5.58 -18.56 -2.26
CA GLN A 228 -6.73 -19.43 -2.21
C GLN A 228 -6.68 -20.35 -1.00
N GLY A 229 -7.84 -20.78 -0.56
CA GLY A 229 -8.01 -21.82 0.44
C GLY A 229 -9.36 -22.50 0.26
N LYS A 230 -9.41 -23.78 0.49
CA LYS A 230 -10.65 -24.55 0.44
C LYS A 230 -10.78 -25.38 1.70
N ASP A 231 -11.85 -25.12 2.45
CA ASP A 231 -12.17 -25.85 3.68
C ASP A 231 -11.03 -25.86 4.72
N VAL A 232 -10.33 -24.72 4.84
CA VAL A 232 -9.19 -24.56 5.75
C VAL A 232 -9.72 -24.31 7.16
N PHE A 233 -9.41 -25.21 8.09
CA PHE A 233 -9.81 -25.05 9.49
C PHE A 233 -8.80 -24.21 10.26
N VAL A 234 -9.33 -23.23 11.02
CA VAL A 234 -8.56 -22.40 11.95
C VAL A 234 -9.38 -22.10 13.21
N PRO A 235 -8.73 -21.92 14.38
CA PRO A 235 -9.41 -21.50 15.60
C PRO A 235 -10.11 -20.15 15.44
N LEU A 236 -11.19 -19.91 16.18
CA LEU A 236 -11.89 -18.61 16.22
C LEU A 236 -11.01 -17.47 16.75
N ASP A 237 -10.00 -17.77 17.56
CA ASP A 237 -9.05 -16.79 18.09
C ASP A 237 -8.18 -16.14 16.98
N PHE A 238 -8.23 -16.67 15.75
CA PHE A 238 -7.60 -16.05 14.59
C PHE A 238 -8.39 -14.85 14.04
N ILE A 239 -9.66 -14.69 14.45
CA ILE A 239 -10.42 -13.47 14.16
C ILE A 239 -9.72 -12.29 14.83
N ILE A 240 -9.51 -11.20 14.09
CA ILE A 240 -8.91 -9.99 14.63
C ILE A 240 -9.82 -9.44 15.74
N GLY A 241 -9.29 -9.36 16.96
CA GLY A 241 -10.07 -9.01 18.15
C GLY A 241 -10.78 -10.18 18.81
N GLY A 242 -10.57 -11.41 18.33
CA GLY A 242 -11.14 -12.64 18.87
C GLY A 242 -12.59 -12.89 18.45
N PRO A 243 -13.23 -13.95 18.98
CA PRO A 243 -14.57 -14.38 18.58
C PRO A 243 -15.66 -13.32 18.76
N ALA A 244 -15.53 -12.43 19.76
CA ALA A 244 -16.47 -11.34 20.00
C ALA A 244 -16.53 -10.30 18.85
N MET A 245 -15.53 -10.29 17.97
CA MET A 245 -15.46 -9.40 16.82
C MET A 245 -15.94 -10.07 15.52
N ALA A 246 -16.52 -11.25 15.59
CA ALA A 246 -17.19 -11.88 14.46
C ALA A 246 -18.26 -10.95 13.87
N GLY A 247 -18.26 -10.79 12.54
CA GLY A 247 -19.19 -9.91 11.83
C GLY A 247 -18.85 -8.41 11.87
N GLN A 248 -17.80 -8.00 12.59
CA GLN A 248 -17.38 -6.59 12.69
C GLN A 248 -16.34 -6.18 11.65
N GLY A 249 -15.95 -7.08 10.73
CA GLY A 249 -14.88 -6.85 9.78
C GLY A 249 -15.11 -5.69 8.83
N TRP A 250 -16.33 -5.48 8.37
CA TRP A 250 -16.64 -4.36 7.48
C TRP A 250 -16.38 -3.00 8.13
N ARG A 251 -16.80 -2.85 9.38
CA ARG A 251 -16.52 -1.64 10.14
C ARG A 251 -15.02 -1.40 10.31
N MET A 252 -14.25 -2.45 10.65
CA MET A 252 -12.79 -2.38 10.77
C MET A 252 -12.15 -1.90 9.45
N LEU A 253 -12.58 -2.48 8.32
CA LEU A 253 -12.07 -2.13 7.00
C LEU A 253 -12.35 -0.66 6.64
N VAL A 254 -13.59 -0.21 6.83
CA VAL A 254 -13.97 1.16 6.49
C VAL A 254 -13.19 2.18 7.34
N GLU A 255 -13.02 1.94 8.63
CA GLU A 255 -12.30 2.84 9.52
C GLU A 255 -10.80 2.90 9.23
N CYS A 256 -10.15 1.75 9.01
CA CYS A 256 -8.70 1.69 8.81
C CYS A 256 -8.28 2.01 7.36
N LEU A 257 -8.97 1.47 6.35
CA LEU A 257 -8.59 1.66 4.95
C LEU A 257 -8.79 3.11 4.46
N SER A 258 -9.74 3.84 5.02
CA SER A 258 -9.95 5.25 4.65
C SER A 258 -8.76 6.14 5.03
N VAL A 259 -8.12 5.87 6.16
CA VAL A 259 -6.91 6.57 6.59
C VAL A 259 -5.74 6.25 5.66
N GLY A 260 -5.47 4.96 5.42
CA GLY A 260 -4.42 4.51 4.50
C GLY A 260 -4.58 5.07 3.08
N ARG A 261 -5.81 5.10 2.55
CA ARG A 261 -6.13 5.69 1.25
C ARG A 261 -5.80 7.19 1.19
N GLY A 262 -5.96 7.92 2.28
CA GLY A 262 -5.63 9.34 2.38
C GLY A 262 -4.12 9.62 2.40
N ILE A 263 -3.29 8.63 2.72
CA ILE A 263 -1.84 8.75 2.84
C ILE A 263 -1.11 8.19 1.61
N THR A 264 -1.29 6.89 1.33
CA THR A 264 -0.39 6.13 0.45
C THR A 264 -0.44 6.58 -1.01
N LEU A 265 -1.58 6.45 -1.68
CA LEU A 265 -1.68 6.81 -3.10
C LEU A 265 -1.52 8.30 -3.37
N PRO A 266 -2.10 9.20 -2.55
CA PRO A 266 -1.83 10.62 -2.68
C PRO A 266 -0.36 10.98 -2.55
N SER A 267 0.35 10.37 -1.60
CA SER A 267 1.78 10.60 -1.39
C SER A 267 2.63 10.07 -2.53
N ASN A 268 2.39 8.84 -2.98
CA ASN A 268 3.10 8.25 -4.11
C ASN A 268 2.89 9.09 -5.38
N SER A 269 1.67 9.47 -5.68
CA SER A 269 1.33 10.31 -6.84
C SER A 269 2.03 11.68 -6.77
N THR A 270 2.03 12.30 -5.58
CA THR A 270 2.70 13.59 -5.36
C THR A 270 4.21 13.46 -5.51
N GLY A 271 4.83 12.42 -4.95
CA GLY A 271 6.26 12.16 -5.07
C GLY A 271 6.67 11.93 -6.52
N GLY A 272 5.90 11.15 -7.26
CA GLY A 272 6.08 10.95 -8.69
C GLY A 272 6.04 12.27 -9.46
N VAL A 273 5.03 13.11 -9.26
CA VAL A 273 4.92 14.40 -9.97
C VAL A 273 6.04 15.38 -9.60
N LYS A 274 6.49 15.40 -8.34
CA LYS A 274 7.67 16.19 -7.95
C LYS A 274 8.93 15.74 -8.72
N MET A 275 9.15 14.44 -8.84
CA MET A 275 10.24 13.88 -9.65
C MET A 275 10.11 14.28 -11.11
N LEU A 276 8.89 14.17 -11.69
CA LEU A 276 8.65 14.60 -13.08
C LEU A 276 8.95 16.07 -13.30
N ALA A 277 8.54 16.95 -12.40
CA ALA A 277 8.79 18.38 -12.49
C ALA A 277 10.28 18.69 -12.43
N LEU A 278 11.02 18.08 -11.50
CA LEU A 278 12.46 18.26 -11.36
C LEU A 278 13.22 17.75 -12.57
N ALA A 279 12.93 16.50 -12.99
CA ALA A 279 13.61 15.87 -14.11
C ALA A 279 13.33 16.57 -15.45
N SER A 280 12.08 16.94 -15.71
CA SER A 280 11.70 17.65 -16.94
C SER A 280 12.26 19.05 -16.98
N GLY A 281 12.28 19.76 -15.83
CA GLY A 281 12.91 21.07 -15.70
C GLY A 281 14.41 21.01 -16.00
N ALA A 282 15.12 20.06 -15.39
CA ALA A 282 16.55 19.87 -15.62
C ALA A 282 16.84 19.49 -17.09
N TYR A 283 16.09 18.52 -17.63
CA TYR A 283 16.23 18.10 -19.04
C TYR A 283 16.01 19.26 -20.00
N SER A 284 14.99 20.09 -19.79
CA SER A 284 14.66 21.22 -20.65
C SER A 284 15.73 22.32 -20.67
N ARG A 285 16.53 22.42 -19.62
CA ARG A 285 17.67 23.34 -19.56
C ARG A 285 18.90 22.83 -20.32
N ILE A 286 19.09 21.53 -20.35
CA ILE A 286 20.29 20.87 -20.93
C ILE A 286 20.05 20.53 -22.40
N ARG A 287 18.90 19.97 -22.72
CA ARG A 287 18.55 19.56 -24.09
C ARG A 287 18.41 20.79 -24.99
N ARG A 288 19.12 20.79 -26.08
CA ARG A 288 19.10 21.88 -27.08
C ARG A 288 18.55 21.39 -28.40
N GLN A 289 17.66 22.17 -29.01
CA GLN A 289 17.23 22.05 -30.38
C GLN A 289 17.15 23.45 -30.98
N PHE A 290 17.34 23.56 -32.30
CA PHE A 290 17.39 24.86 -32.97
C PHE A 290 18.37 25.84 -32.29
N LYS A 291 19.48 25.31 -31.76
CA LYS A 291 20.55 26.04 -31.05
C LYS A 291 20.11 26.66 -29.69
N LEU A 292 18.91 26.39 -29.23
CA LEU A 292 18.37 26.88 -27.94
C LEU A 292 18.07 25.73 -26.98
N PRO A 293 18.17 25.94 -25.65
CA PRO A 293 17.58 25.03 -24.68
C PRO A 293 16.07 24.90 -24.97
N ILE A 294 15.56 23.67 -24.99
CA ILE A 294 14.14 23.44 -25.33
C ILE A 294 13.18 24.13 -24.36
N GLY A 295 13.58 24.34 -23.10
CA GLY A 295 12.81 25.05 -22.07
C GLY A 295 12.60 26.55 -22.38
N LYS A 296 13.15 27.08 -23.49
CA LYS A 296 12.89 28.44 -24.02
C LYS A 296 11.83 28.47 -25.12
N MET A 297 11.23 27.33 -25.40
CA MET A 297 10.19 27.19 -26.42
C MET A 297 8.82 27.20 -25.75
N GLU A 298 7.90 28.03 -26.21
CA GLU A 298 6.54 28.17 -25.65
C GLU A 298 5.81 26.82 -25.51
N GLY A 299 5.94 25.93 -26.53
CA GLY A 299 5.36 24.60 -26.49
C GLY A 299 5.94 23.67 -25.41
N ILE A 300 7.06 24.02 -24.79
CA ILE A 300 7.68 23.30 -23.65
C ILE A 300 7.40 24.03 -22.33
N GLU A 301 7.31 25.37 -22.34
CA GLU A 301 7.02 26.15 -21.14
C GLU A 301 5.64 25.83 -20.56
N GLU A 302 4.64 25.61 -21.41
CA GLU A 302 3.28 25.29 -20.99
C GLU A 302 3.21 23.95 -20.20
N PRO A 303 3.67 22.77 -20.69
CA PRO A 303 3.68 21.54 -19.91
C PRO A 303 4.61 21.63 -18.68
N LEU A 304 5.71 22.37 -18.72
CA LEU A 304 6.53 22.62 -17.52
C LEU A 304 5.76 23.39 -16.45
N ALA A 305 4.98 24.39 -16.85
CA ALA A 305 4.13 25.14 -15.92
C ALA A 305 3.05 24.24 -15.29
N ARG A 306 2.43 23.33 -16.08
CA ARG A 306 1.48 22.34 -15.55
C ARG A 306 2.16 21.39 -14.57
N LEU A 307 3.35 20.90 -14.86
CA LEU A 307 4.10 20.02 -13.96
C LEU A 307 4.44 20.72 -12.64
N GLY A 308 4.98 21.94 -12.70
CA GLY A 308 5.33 22.72 -11.51
C GLY A 308 4.09 23.08 -10.68
N GLY A 309 3.02 23.55 -11.32
CA GLY A 309 1.76 23.87 -10.67
C GLY A 309 1.11 22.68 -10.00
N ASN A 310 1.08 21.52 -10.67
CA ASN A 310 0.57 20.29 -10.09
C ASN A 310 1.43 19.77 -8.93
N ALA A 311 2.76 19.82 -9.03
CA ALA A 311 3.65 19.44 -7.92
C ALA A 311 3.36 20.26 -6.66
N TYR A 312 3.10 21.56 -6.81
CA TYR A 312 2.76 22.45 -5.70
C TYR A 312 1.38 22.14 -5.11
N ILE A 313 0.33 22.08 -5.95
CA ILE A 313 -1.06 21.85 -5.51
C ILE A 313 -1.20 20.47 -4.86
N MET A 314 -0.63 19.44 -5.50
CA MET A 314 -0.67 18.07 -4.98
C MET A 314 0.07 17.95 -3.65
N GLY A 315 1.22 18.62 -3.51
CA GLY A 315 1.97 18.69 -2.26
C GLY A 315 1.16 19.34 -1.14
N ALA A 316 0.48 20.45 -1.44
CA ALA A 316 -0.38 21.13 -0.48
C ALA A 316 -1.59 20.27 -0.06
N ALA A 317 -2.26 19.61 -1.01
CA ALA A 317 -3.41 18.76 -0.75
C ALA A 317 -3.02 17.51 0.09
N ALA A 318 -1.93 16.84 -0.26
CA ALA A 318 -1.41 15.72 0.51
C ALA A 318 -1.06 16.14 1.93
N LYS A 319 -0.33 17.26 2.10
CA LYS A 319 0.06 17.77 3.42
C LYS A 319 -1.15 18.14 4.27
N LEU A 320 -2.16 18.81 3.70
CA LEU A 320 -3.38 19.17 4.41
C LEU A 320 -4.13 17.93 4.92
N THR A 321 -4.24 16.90 4.08
CA THR A 321 -4.93 15.67 4.42
C THR A 321 -4.25 14.94 5.59
N VAL A 322 -2.94 14.73 5.51
CA VAL A 322 -2.20 14.03 6.57
C VAL A 322 -2.10 14.85 7.85
N THR A 323 -2.08 16.20 7.75
CA THR A 323 -2.19 17.07 8.92
C THR A 323 -3.51 16.85 9.65
N GLY A 324 -4.62 16.71 8.92
CA GLY A 324 -5.92 16.39 9.53
C GLY A 324 -5.89 15.06 10.28
N ILE A 325 -5.25 14.03 9.69
CA ILE A 325 -5.09 12.72 10.32
C ILE A 325 -4.27 12.83 11.61
N ASP A 326 -3.15 13.57 11.59
CA ASP A 326 -2.31 13.79 12.78
C ASP A 326 -3.02 14.57 13.90
N LEU A 327 -4.04 15.36 13.55
CA LEU A 327 -4.93 16.03 14.50
C LEU A 327 -6.08 15.13 15.02
N GLY A 328 -6.11 13.86 14.63
CA GLY A 328 -7.11 12.89 15.07
C GLY A 328 -8.39 12.83 14.23
N GLU A 329 -8.44 13.57 13.12
CA GLU A 329 -9.58 13.51 12.20
C GLU A 329 -9.61 12.21 11.41
N LYS A 330 -10.82 11.74 11.08
CA LYS A 330 -11.05 10.57 10.23
C LYS A 330 -11.61 11.03 8.86
N PRO A 331 -10.77 11.48 7.92
CA PRO A 331 -11.21 12.18 6.71
C PRO A 331 -11.70 11.22 5.63
N SER A 332 -12.81 10.50 5.85
CA SER A 332 -13.33 9.51 4.89
C SER A 332 -13.66 10.11 3.52
N VAL A 333 -14.32 11.27 3.49
CA VAL A 333 -14.66 11.99 2.25
C VAL A 333 -13.43 12.63 1.63
N ILE A 334 -12.64 13.36 2.42
CA ILE A 334 -11.43 14.04 1.92
C ILE A 334 -10.42 13.03 1.37
N SER A 335 -10.25 11.88 2.01
CA SER A 335 -9.35 10.83 1.52
C SER A 335 -9.74 10.33 0.12
N ALA A 336 -11.04 10.19 -0.14
CA ALA A 336 -11.53 9.82 -1.46
C ALA A 336 -11.29 10.92 -2.51
N ILE A 337 -11.58 12.16 -2.17
CA ILE A 337 -11.36 13.33 -3.05
C ILE A 337 -9.87 13.47 -3.39
N VAL A 338 -9.01 13.41 -2.40
CA VAL A 338 -7.56 13.56 -2.60
C VAL A 338 -7.00 12.39 -3.39
N LYS A 339 -7.38 11.15 -3.08
CA LYS A 339 -6.98 9.97 -3.87
C LYS A 339 -7.35 10.15 -5.34
N TYR A 340 -8.62 10.48 -5.63
CA TYR A 340 -9.10 10.70 -6.99
C TYR A 340 -8.27 11.76 -7.72
N HIS A 341 -8.20 12.96 -7.17
CA HIS A 341 -7.57 14.08 -7.86
C HIS A 341 -6.05 13.92 -8.01
N LEU A 342 -5.36 13.37 -7.02
CA LEU A 342 -3.91 13.28 -7.10
C LEU A 342 -3.46 12.15 -8.05
N THR A 343 -4.16 11.03 -8.08
CA THR A 343 -3.86 9.95 -9.03
C THR A 343 -4.20 10.33 -10.47
N ASP A 344 -5.33 10.99 -10.72
CA ASP A 344 -5.71 11.50 -12.05
C ASP A 344 -4.71 12.55 -12.55
N ARG A 345 -4.32 13.51 -11.70
CA ARG A 345 -3.32 14.52 -12.05
C ARG A 345 -1.95 13.91 -12.34
N ALA A 346 -1.51 12.94 -11.55
CA ALA A 346 -0.24 12.25 -11.79
C ALA A 346 -0.22 11.54 -13.14
N GLN A 347 -1.33 10.90 -13.53
CA GLN A 347 -1.45 10.27 -14.85
C GLN A 347 -1.36 11.29 -16.01
N LYS A 348 -1.90 12.46 -15.85
CA LYS A 348 -1.77 13.55 -16.84
C LYS A 348 -0.36 14.14 -16.87
N CYS A 349 0.24 14.34 -15.71
CA CYS A 349 1.60 14.88 -15.58
C CYS A 349 2.66 13.98 -16.22
N ILE A 350 2.52 12.65 -16.14
CA ILE A 350 3.49 11.76 -16.78
C ILE A 350 3.44 11.91 -18.31
N ILE A 351 2.28 12.16 -18.90
CA ILE A 351 2.14 12.41 -20.34
C ILE A 351 2.88 13.69 -20.72
N ASP A 352 2.67 14.79 -20.00
CA ASP A 352 3.41 16.04 -20.20
C ASP A 352 4.92 15.83 -20.14
N ALA A 353 5.40 15.06 -19.17
CA ALA A 353 6.83 14.73 -19.03
C ALA A 353 7.36 13.89 -20.20
N MET A 354 6.58 12.91 -20.66
CA MET A 354 6.91 12.10 -21.85
C MET A 354 7.05 12.98 -23.10
N ASP A 355 6.12 13.90 -23.31
CA ASP A 355 6.11 14.80 -24.46
C ASP A 355 7.33 15.75 -24.44
N ILE A 356 7.69 16.31 -23.28
CA ILE A 356 8.89 17.14 -23.12
C ILE A 356 10.17 16.36 -23.47
N HIS A 357 10.26 15.09 -23.09
CA HIS A 357 11.45 14.28 -23.35
C HIS A 357 11.50 13.67 -24.76
N GLY A 358 10.36 13.57 -25.43
CA GLY A 358 10.26 13.03 -26.78
C GLY A 358 10.82 11.61 -26.90
N GLY A 359 11.60 11.34 -27.94
CA GLY A 359 12.16 10.00 -28.21
C GLY A 359 12.96 9.38 -27.05
N LYS A 360 13.58 10.20 -26.17
CA LYS A 360 14.26 9.71 -24.97
C LYS A 360 13.30 8.98 -24.02
N ALA A 361 12.06 9.43 -23.95
CA ALA A 361 11.03 8.80 -23.10
C ALA A 361 10.39 7.58 -23.75
N ILE A 362 10.52 7.42 -25.07
CA ILE A 362 9.95 6.30 -25.84
C ILE A 362 10.89 5.11 -25.88
N CYS A 363 12.19 5.34 -26.11
CA CYS A 363 13.17 4.27 -26.16
C CYS A 363 13.45 3.72 -24.77
N MET A 364 13.11 2.45 -24.55
CA MET A 364 13.38 1.76 -23.28
C MET A 364 14.89 1.57 -23.08
N GLY A 365 15.32 1.59 -21.85
CA GLY A 365 16.71 1.41 -21.45
C GLY A 365 16.95 1.95 -20.03
N PRO A 366 18.14 1.71 -19.44
CA PRO A 366 18.43 2.11 -18.07
C PRO A 366 18.39 3.63 -17.86
N ASN A 367 18.58 4.41 -18.91
CA ASN A 367 18.50 5.87 -18.85
C ASN A 367 17.09 6.44 -19.10
N ASN A 368 16.09 5.59 -19.36
CA ASN A 368 14.70 6.02 -19.47
C ASN A 368 14.00 5.87 -18.12
N TYR A 369 13.90 6.96 -17.40
CA TYR A 369 13.29 7.04 -16.06
C TYR A 369 11.80 7.40 -16.07
N LEU A 370 11.17 7.52 -17.26
CA LEU A 370 9.77 7.96 -17.42
C LEU A 370 8.84 6.83 -17.88
N ALA A 371 9.26 6.03 -18.86
CA ALA A 371 8.38 5.08 -19.53
C ALA A 371 7.75 4.05 -18.58
N ARG A 372 8.47 3.61 -17.56
CA ARG A 372 7.94 2.68 -16.54
C ARG A 372 6.84 3.34 -15.71
N GLY A 373 7.05 4.59 -15.30
CA GLY A 373 6.03 5.37 -14.59
C GLY A 373 4.79 5.62 -15.45
N TYR A 374 4.98 5.94 -16.73
CA TYR A 374 3.89 6.07 -17.70
C TYR A 374 3.08 4.77 -17.83
N GLN A 375 3.75 3.65 -18.00
CA GLN A 375 3.10 2.35 -18.13
C GLN A 375 2.32 1.97 -16.89
N GLY A 376 2.87 2.23 -15.69
CA GLY A 376 2.25 1.88 -14.40
C GLY A 376 1.20 2.88 -13.89
N ALA A 377 1.12 4.09 -14.44
CA ALA A 377 0.24 5.15 -13.93
C ALA A 377 -1.24 4.74 -13.77
N PRO A 378 -1.86 3.94 -14.68
CA PRO A 378 -3.24 3.51 -14.52
C PRO A 378 -3.53 2.65 -13.28
N ILE A 379 -2.52 2.04 -12.67
CA ILE A 379 -2.69 1.24 -11.46
C ILE A 379 -3.30 2.08 -10.35
N ALA A 380 -2.75 3.28 -10.11
CA ALA A 380 -3.17 4.15 -9.02
C ALA A 380 -4.63 4.64 -9.16
N VAL A 381 -5.14 4.81 -10.39
CA VAL A 381 -6.54 5.21 -10.60
C VAL A 381 -7.53 4.06 -10.43
N THR A 382 -7.05 2.82 -10.42
CA THR A 382 -7.87 1.60 -10.34
C THR A 382 -8.01 1.06 -8.92
N VAL A 383 -6.94 1.10 -8.11
CA VAL A 383 -6.87 0.48 -6.79
C VAL A 383 -7.38 1.40 -5.67
N GLU A 384 -7.66 0.84 -4.49
CA GLU A 384 -8.14 1.55 -3.29
C GLU A 384 -9.43 2.36 -3.52
N GLY A 385 -10.35 1.77 -4.25
CA GLY A 385 -11.54 2.44 -4.75
C GLY A 385 -11.24 3.11 -6.09
N ALA A 386 -11.79 2.55 -7.19
CA ALA A 386 -11.59 3.08 -8.53
C ALA A 386 -12.06 4.53 -8.64
N ASN A 387 -11.40 5.29 -9.51
CA ASN A 387 -11.75 6.69 -9.72
C ASN A 387 -13.07 6.87 -10.51
N ILE A 388 -13.53 5.83 -11.19
CA ILE A 388 -14.78 5.82 -11.95
C ILE A 388 -15.98 5.61 -11.05
#